data_de1b95848ac8382ce1e053c481c34fb6
#
_entry.id   de1b95848ac8382ce1e053c481c34fb6
#
_cell.length_a   1.000
_cell.length_b   1.000
_cell.length_c   1.000
_cell.angle_alpha   90.00
_cell.angle_beta   90.00
_cell.angle_gamma   90.00
#
_symmetry.space_group_name_H-M   'P 1'
#
loop_
_entity.id
_entity.type
_entity.pdbx_description
1 polymer ?
#
loop_
_entity_poly.entity_id
_entity_poly.type
_entity_poly.pdbx_seq_one_letter_code
_entity_poly.pdbx_strand_id
1 'polypeptide(L)'
;MSEPLHLNRYGPPGPIQVLAIHGLTGHGQRWQTLATRHLAEFAVAAPDLLGHGRSTWAAPWTIDANVAALAALLDVPAVVVGHSFGGAVALKLAASRPDLVSALVLLDPAVGLDGGWMRDIAEDMLASPDYTDRAEARDEKAYGSWADVPAEELDRELDEHLDDQVNGRVGWRISIPAMMSYWSELARPITLPPNTIPTTLVRASRTSPPYVTEELLAGLAPERDLTLIDFDCDHMVAQALPVETAAVIRKALG
;
A
#
# COMPACT_ATOMS: atom_id res chain seq x y z
N MET A 1 10.94 -7.24 21.85
CA MET A 1 9.56 -6.88 21.54
C MET A 1 9.64 -5.89 20.39
N SER A 2 9.01 -6.18 19.23
CA SER A 2 8.92 -5.20 18.15
C SER A 2 8.12 -4.01 18.67
N GLU A 3 8.63 -2.79 18.45
CA GLU A 3 7.84 -1.60 18.72
C GLU A 3 6.56 -1.65 17.90
N PRO A 4 5.44 -1.18 18.46
CA PRO A 4 4.17 -1.20 17.74
C PRO A 4 4.25 -0.30 16.51
N LEU A 5 3.55 -0.71 15.43
CA LEU A 5 3.36 0.15 14.28
C LEU A 5 2.62 1.43 14.70
N HIS A 6 3.01 2.57 14.12
CA HIS A 6 2.19 3.77 14.20
C HIS A 6 0.87 3.51 13.48
N LEU A 7 -0.25 3.71 14.17
CA LEU A 7 -1.57 3.31 13.69
C LEU A 7 -2.51 4.50 13.60
N ASN A 8 -2.94 4.83 12.39
CA ASN A 8 -4.04 5.75 12.16
C ASN A 8 -5.36 4.98 12.22
N ARG A 9 -6.30 5.46 13.04
CA ARG A 9 -7.64 4.87 13.18
C ARG A 9 -8.69 5.90 12.76
N TYR A 10 -9.67 5.45 11.99
CA TYR A 10 -10.79 6.26 11.49
C TYR A 10 -12.11 5.54 11.71
N GLY A 11 -13.20 6.30 11.72
CA GLY A 11 -14.55 5.79 11.91
C GLY A 11 -14.89 5.46 13.37
N PRO A 12 -15.92 4.63 13.61
CA PRO A 12 -16.39 4.31 14.96
C PRO A 12 -15.36 3.48 15.75
N PRO A 13 -15.35 3.57 17.10
CA PRO A 13 -14.54 2.68 17.93
C PRO A 13 -15.03 1.24 17.82
N GLY A 14 -14.10 0.28 17.92
CA GLY A 14 -14.42 -1.14 17.88
C GLY A 14 -13.33 -1.99 17.22
N PRO A 15 -13.64 -3.27 16.95
CA PRO A 15 -12.78 -4.14 16.18
C PRO A 15 -12.50 -3.56 14.77
N ILE A 16 -11.31 -3.79 14.26
CA ILE A 16 -10.93 -3.36 12.92
C ILE A 16 -11.78 -4.11 11.89
N GLN A 17 -12.55 -3.37 11.09
CA GLN A 17 -13.33 -3.92 9.99
C GLN A 17 -12.56 -3.85 8.67
N VAL A 18 -11.74 -2.81 8.49
CA VAL A 18 -10.89 -2.61 7.32
C VAL A 18 -9.47 -2.33 7.78
N LEU A 19 -8.54 -3.18 7.34
CA LEU A 19 -7.10 -2.94 7.48
C LEU A 19 -6.56 -2.43 6.12
N ALA A 20 -6.16 -1.15 6.07
CA ALA A 20 -5.71 -0.49 4.85
C ALA A 20 -4.18 -0.33 4.84
N ILE A 21 -3.51 -1.00 3.89
CA ILE A 21 -2.06 -1.13 3.80
C ILE A 21 -1.55 -0.31 2.61
N HIS A 22 -0.69 0.69 2.89
CA HIS A 22 -0.12 1.59 1.88
C HIS A 22 0.97 0.93 1.03
N GLY A 23 1.30 1.53 -0.12
CA GLY A 23 2.41 1.14 -0.99
C GLY A 23 3.77 1.63 -0.49
N LEU A 24 4.86 1.26 -1.19
CA LEU A 24 6.20 1.78 -0.93
C LEU A 24 6.20 3.31 -0.94
N THR A 25 7.09 3.90 -0.16
CA THR A 25 7.18 5.34 0.05
C THR A 25 5.92 5.99 0.62
N GLY A 26 4.97 5.18 1.09
CA GLY A 26 3.69 5.64 1.64
C GLY A 26 3.66 5.75 3.15
N HIS A 27 2.46 6.03 3.65
CA HIS A 27 2.14 6.09 5.07
C HIS A 27 0.63 5.88 5.29
N GLY A 28 0.22 5.58 6.52
CA GLY A 28 -1.17 5.28 6.83
C GLY A 28 -2.14 6.45 6.62
N GLN A 29 -1.68 7.70 6.76
CA GLN A 29 -2.54 8.87 6.55
C GLN A 29 -3.00 9.07 5.09
N ARG A 30 -2.36 8.41 4.11
CA ARG A 30 -2.87 8.38 2.71
C ARG A 30 -4.31 7.86 2.61
N TRP A 31 -4.75 7.06 3.58
CA TRP A 31 -6.11 6.52 3.64
C TRP A 31 -7.13 7.45 4.28
N GLN A 32 -6.69 8.62 4.81
CA GLN A 32 -7.55 9.51 5.60
C GLN A 32 -8.79 9.97 4.84
N THR A 33 -8.64 10.51 3.64
CA THR A 33 -9.78 11.00 2.84
C THR A 33 -10.76 9.89 2.52
N LEU A 34 -10.25 8.75 2.04
CA LEU A 34 -11.09 7.57 1.78
C LEU A 34 -11.84 7.13 3.03
N ALA A 35 -11.15 7.00 4.16
CA ALA A 35 -11.72 6.52 5.42
C ALA A 35 -12.73 7.51 6.02
N THR A 36 -12.43 8.81 6.03
CA THR A 36 -13.29 9.79 6.71
C THR A 36 -14.44 10.30 5.87
N ARG A 37 -14.28 10.38 4.54
CA ARG A 37 -15.32 10.91 3.64
C ARG A 37 -16.15 9.81 2.98
N HIS A 38 -15.56 8.63 2.77
CA HIS A 38 -16.20 7.57 1.98
C HIS A 38 -16.39 6.25 2.71
N LEU A 39 -15.83 6.05 3.90
CA LEU A 39 -15.98 4.84 4.72
C LEU A 39 -16.17 5.18 6.20
N ALA A 40 -16.74 6.36 6.50
CA ALA A 40 -16.86 6.88 7.88
C ALA A 40 -17.69 6.00 8.82
N GLU A 41 -18.53 5.13 8.27
CA GLU A 41 -19.35 4.16 8.99
C GLU A 41 -18.58 2.92 9.48
N PHE A 42 -17.36 2.69 8.97
CA PHE A 42 -16.55 1.51 9.29
C PHE A 42 -15.32 1.86 10.14
N ALA A 43 -14.93 0.94 11.02
CA ALA A 43 -13.69 1.04 11.79
C ALA A 43 -12.50 0.69 10.87
N VAL A 44 -11.81 1.73 10.36
CA VAL A 44 -10.66 1.60 9.47
C VAL A 44 -9.37 1.77 10.26
N ALA A 45 -8.43 0.85 10.10
CA ALA A 45 -7.07 0.94 10.61
C ALA A 45 -6.07 1.05 9.45
N ALA A 46 -5.23 2.07 9.48
CA ALA A 46 -4.24 2.34 8.46
C ALA A 46 -2.87 2.56 9.13
N PRO A 47 -2.07 1.49 9.33
CA PRO A 47 -0.74 1.59 9.92
C PRO A 47 0.28 2.16 8.93
N ASP A 48 1.31 2.82 9.47
CA ASP A 48 2.57 2.98 8.76
C ASP A 48 3.31 1.63 8.81
N LEU A 49 3.78 1.13 7.69
CA LEU A 49 4.59 -0.10 7.63
C LEU A 49 5.97 0.12 8.25
N LEU A 50 6.69 -0.96 8.58
CA LEU A 50 8.05 -0.88 9.08
C LEU A 50 8.94 -0.11 8.11
N GLY A 51 9.78 0.78 8.64
CA GLY A 51 10.63 1.65 7.82
C GLY A 51 9.92 2.81 7.11
N HIS A 52 8.63 3.02 7.40
CA HIS A 52 7.83 4.11 6.83
C HIS A 52 7.23 4.98 7.94
N GLY A 53 7.00 6.25 7.61
CA GLY A 53 6.26 7.18 8.45
C GLY A 53 6.79 7.28 9.87
N ARG A 54 5.90 7.09 10.83
CA ARG A 54 6.17 7.15 12.27
C ARG A 54 6.36 5.78 12.93
N SER A 55 6.29 4.69 12.16
CA SER A 55 6.64 3.34 12.63
C SER A 55 8.14 3.19 12.86
N THR A 56 8.55 2.10 13.53
CA THR A 56 9.98 1.84 13.72
C THR A 56 10.74 1.72 12.41
N TRP A 57 11.93 2.30 12.37
CA TRP A 57 12.88 2.19 11.25
C TRP A 57 13.95 1.12 11.50
N ALA A 58 13.83 0.35 12.59
CA ALA A 58 14.73 -0.76 12.85
C ALA A 58 14.42 -1.97 11.95
N ALA A 59 15.48 -2.69 11.55
CA ALA A 59 15.35 -3.97 10.84
C ALA A 59 14.74 -5.05 11.78
N PRO A 60 14.14 -6.13 11.23
CA PRO A 60 14.19 -6.57 9.82
C PRO A 60 13.14 -5.91 8.93
N TRP A 61 13.54 -5.58 7.70
CA TRP A 61 12.65 -4.98 6.69
C TRP A 61 12.26 -6.03 5.65
N THR A 62 11.31 -6.88 6.00
CA THR A 62 10.78 -7.93 5.11
C THR A 62 9.26 -7.89 5.07
N ILE A 63 8.66 -8.49 4.03
CA ILE A 63 7.21 -8.68 3.98
C ILE A 63 6.75 -9.50 5.20
N ASP A 64 7.49 -10.55 5.59
CA ASP A 64 7.12 -11.40 6.74
C ASP A 64 7.13 -10.61 8.07
N ALA A 65 8.06 -9.67 8.27
CA ALA A 65 8.08 -8.82 9.46
C ALA A 65 6.87 -7.87 9.51
N ASN A 66 6.50 -7.28 8.37
CA ASN A 66 5.28 -6.48 8.28
C ASN A 66 4.02 -7.32 8.54
N VAL A 67 3.93 -8.53 7.98
CA VAL A 67 2.81 -9.46 8.22
C VAL A 67 2.68 -9.79 9.70
N ALA A 68 3.78 -10.10 10.39
CA ALA A 68 3.76 -10.39 11.82
C ALA A 68 3.25 -9.18 12.64
N ALA A 69 3.70 -7.97 12.30
CA ALA A 69 3.28 -6.75 12.97
C ALA A 69 1.80 -6.41 12.70
N LEU A 70 1.33 -6.59 11.47
CA LEU A 70 -0.07 -6.36 11.08
C LEU A 70 -1.03 -7.38 11.69
N ALA A 71 -0.64 -8.66 11.73
CA ALA A 71 -1.45 -9.71 12.34
C ALA A 71 -1.71 -9.45 13.83
N ALA A 72 -0.77 -8.82 14.53
CA ALA A 72 -0.92 -8.45 15.94
C ALA A 72 -1.93 -7.30 16.18
N LEU A 73 -2.39 -6.61 15.14
CA LEU A 73 -3.42 -5.57 15.23
C LEU A 73 -4.85 -6.13 15.17
N LEU A 74 -5.01 -7.37 14.69
CA LEU A 74 -6.30 -7.97 14.38
C LEU A 74 -6.71 -9.00 15.44
N ASP A 75 -7.81 -8.72 16.12
CA ASP A 75 -8.45 -9.65 17.07
C ASP A 75 -9.56 -10.48 16.40
N VAL A 76 -10.07 -10.00 15.27
CA VAL A 76 -11.14 -10.65 14.47
C VAL A 76 -10.81 -10.54 12.99
N PRO A 77 -11.39 -11.40 12.12
CA PRO A 77 -11.21 -11.26 10.68
C PRO A 77 -11.66 -9.90 10.16
N ALA A 78 -10.84 -9.28 9.30
CA ALA A 78 -11.09 -7.98 8.68
C ALA A 78 -10.98 -8.07 7.15
N VAL A 79 -11.60 -7.12 6.45
CA VAL A 79 -11.30 -6.87 5.04
C VAL A 79 -9.91 -6.21 4.97
N VAL A 80 -9.00 -6.85 4.25
CA VAL A 80 -7.64 -6.33 4.08
C VAL A 80 -7.53 -5.66 2.71
N VAL A 81 -7.22 -4.37 2.72
CA VAL A 81 -7.02 -3.56 1.51
C VAL A 81 -5.53 -3.28 1.37
N GLY A 82 -4.93 -3.66 0.25
CA GLY A 82 -3.51 -3.43 -0.01
C GLY A 82 -3.29 -2.71 -1.33
N HIS A 83 -2.57 -1.57 -1.29
CA HIS A 83 -2.16 -0.83 -2.48
C HIS A 83 -0.70 -1.12 -2.82
N SER A 84 -0.40 -1.41 -4.08
CA SER A 84 1.00 -1.58 -4.55
C SER A 84 1.77 -2.62 -3.71
N PHE A 85 2.88 -2.26 -3.08
CA PHE A 85 3.62 -3.07 -2.10
C PHE A 85 2.72 -3.58 -0.97
N GLY A 86 1.78 -2.75 -0.49
CA GLY A 86 0.78 -3.18 0.48
C GLY A 86 -0.08 -4.34 -0.03
N GLY A 87 -0.24 -4.49 -1.34
CA GLY A 87 -0.87 -5.64 -1.98
C GLY A 87 -0.06 -6.93 -1.80
N ALA A 88 1.27 -6.88 -1.95
CA ALA A 88 2.14 -8.02 -1.66
C ALA A 88 2.08 -8.43 -0.18
N VAL A 89 2.08 -7.44 0.73
CA VAL A 89 1.93 -7.67 2.17
C VAL A 89 0.55 -8.27 2.49
N ALA A 90 -0.53 -7.78 1.87
CA ALA A 90 -1.89 -8.29 2.04
C ALA A 90 -2.04 -9.75 1.56
N LEU A 91 -1.49 -10.07 0.40
CA LEU A 91 -1.44 -11.45 -0.12
C LEU A 91 -0.72 -12.38 0.85
N LYS A 92 0.44 -11.96 1.34
CA LYS A 92 1.23 -12.75 2.30
C LYS A 92 0.53 -12.89 3.66
N LEU A 93 -0.15 -11.84 4.15
CA LEU A 93 -0.95 -11.91 5.37
C LEU A 93 -2.09 -12.93 5.21
N ALA A 94 -2.83 -12.87 4.11
CA ALA A 94 -3.93 -13.79 3.83
C ALA A 94 -3.45 -15.25 3.66
N ALA A 95 -2.26 -15.45 3.09
CA ALA A 95 -1.66 -16.79 2.97
C ALA A 95 -1.19 -17.36 4.32
N SER A 96 -0.63 -16.50 5.18
CA SER A 96 -0.05 -16.92 6.47
C SER A 96 -1.06 -16.98 7.60
N ARG A 97 -2.07 -16.11 7.58
CA ARG A 97 -3.13 -15.95 8.60
C ARG A 97 -4.51 -15.80 7.96
N PRO A 98 -4.97 -16.82 7.21
CA PRO A 98 -6.29 -16.79 6.58
C PRO A 98 -7.43 -16.61 7.59
N ASP A 99 -7.21 -16.98 8.84
CA ASP A 99 -8.14 -16.78 9.96
C ASP A 99 -8.40 -15.30 10.30
N LEU A 100 -7.52 -14.38 9.89
CA LEU A 100 -7.63 -12.93 10.13
C LEU A 100 -8.15 -12.13 8.92
N VAL A 101 -8.39 -12.78 7.78
CA VAL A 101 -8.76 -12.09 6.53
C VAL A 101 -10.11 -12.58 6.05
N SER A 102 -11.14 -11.73 6.13
CA SER A 102 -12.48 -12.05 5.63
C SER A 102 -12.61 -11.88 4.11
N ALA A 103 -11.91 -10.89 3.54
CA ALA A 103 -11.79 -10.68 2.10
C ALA A 103 -10.53 -9.84 1.79
N LEU A 104 -10.04 -9.94 0.56
CA LEU A 104 -8.94 -9.13 0.02
C LEU A 104 -9.45 -8.11 -1.00
N VAL A 105 -8.95 -6.89 -0.89
CA VAL A 105 -9.06 -5.85 -1.93
C VAL A 105 -7.65 -5.42 -2.31
N LEU A 106 -7.23 -5.74 -3.50
CA LEU A 106 -5.89 -5.46 -4.03
C LEU A 106 -5.99 -4.30 -5.02
N LEU A 107 -5.41 -3.16 -4.68
CA LEU A 107 -5.43 -1.95 -5.51
C LEU A 107 -4.08 -1.84 -6.23
N ASP A 108 -4.05 -2.17 -7.50
CA ASP A 108 -2.87 -2.18 -8.37
C ASP A 108 -1.63 -2.80 -7.69
N PRO A 109 -1.73 -4.06 -7.22
CA PRO A 109 -0.71 -4.68 -6.38
C PRO A 109 0.60 -4.88 -7.12
N ALA A 110 1.72 -4.59 -6.45
CA ALA A 110 3.07 -4.81 -6.91
C ALA A 110 3.63 -6.08 -6.26
N VAL A 111 3.79 -7.16 -7.02
CA VAL A 111 4.32 -8.45 -6.53
C VAL A 111 4.79 -9.33 -7.68
N GLY A 112 5.87 -10.09 -7.49
CA GLY A 112 6.42 -10.95 -8.53
C GLY A 112 6.95 -10.16 -9.73
N LEU A 113 7.55 -8.99 -9.45
CA LEU A 113 8.05 -8.08 -10.48
C LEU A 113 9.42 -8.52 -10.99
N ASP A 114 9.80 -8.03 -12.16
CA ASP A 114 11.11 -8.31 -12.75
C ASP A 114 12.25 -7.78 -11.87
N GLY A 115 13.22 -8.64 -11.57
CA GLY A 115 14.32 -8.30 -10.67
C GLY A 115 15.29 -7.27 -11.24
N GLY A 116 15.41 -7.18 -12.57
CA GLY A 116 16.20 -6.15 -13.25
C GLY A 116 15.53 -4.79 -13.09
N TRP A 117 14.23 -4.73 -13.34
CA TRP A 117 13.45 -3.50 -13.12
C TRP A 117 13.49 -3.05 -11.65
N MET A 118 13.36 -3.97 -10.68
CA MET A 118 13.44 -3.61 -9.25
C MET A 118 14.81 -3.08 -8.86
N ARG A 119 15.89 -3.63 -9.41
CA ARG A 119 17.24 -3.10 -9.22
C ARG A 119 17.36 -1.68 -9.78
N ASP A 120 16.87 -1.44 -11.00
CA ASP A 120 17.00 -0.13 -11.65
C ASP A 120 16.28 0.96 -10.83
N ILE A 121 15.06 0.68 -10.33
CA ILE A 121 14.35 1.61 -9.43
C ILE A 121 15.12 1.83 -8.11
N ALA A 122 15.71 0.78 -7.54
CA ALA A 122 16.50 0.90 -6.32
C ALA A 122 17.76 1.76 -6.53
N GLU A 123 18.45 1.59 -7.67
CA GLU A 123 19.60 2.40 -8.06
C GLU A 123 19.23 3.87 -8.27
N ASP A 124 18.10 4.15 -8.93
CA ASP A 124 17.58 5.52 -9.12
C ASP A 124 17.26 6.19 -7.77
N MET A 125 16.60 5.47 -6.86
CA MET A 125 16.31 5.97 -5.50
C MET A 125 17.59 6.26 -4.71
N LEU A 126 18.63 5.43 -4.84
CA LEU A 126 19.92 5.68 -4.18
C LEU A 126 20.66 6.87 -4.79
N ALA A 127 20.52 7.09 -6.09
CA ALA A 127 21.15 8.22 -6.78
C ALA A 127 20.47 9.58 -6.44
N SER A 128 19.16 9.56 -6.14
CA SER A 128 18.37 10.75 -5.80
C SER A 128 17.43 10.46 -4.62
N PRO A 129 17.96 10.33 -3.38
CA PRO A 129 17.17 9.94 -2.21
C PRO A 129 16.37 11.09 -1.59
N ASP A 130 16.63 12.31 -1.98
CA ASP A 130 16.05 13.54 -1.45
C ASP A 130 15.93 14.63 -2.55
N TYR A 131 15.28 15.74 -2.24
CA TYR A 131 14.96 16.81 -3.15
C TYR A 131 15.62 18.12 -2.70
N THR A 132 15.85 19.02 -3.64
CA THR A 132 16.38 20.36 -3.36
C THR A 132 15.41 21.15 -2.46
N ASP A 133 14.13 21.04 -2.77
CA ASP A 133 13.04 21.69 -2.03
C ASP A 133 11.70 20.97 -2.22
N ARG A 134 10.65 21.51 -1.56
CA ARG A 134 9.29 21.01 -1.64
C ARG A 134 8.69 21.07 -3.05
N ALA A 135 9.09 22.05 -3.87
CA ALA A 135 8.56 22.22 -5.22
C ALA A 135 9.04 21.09 -6.12
N GLU A 136 10.31 20.73 -6.06
CA GLU A 136 10.88 19.60 -6.79
C GLU A 136 10.20 18.28 -6.39
N ALA A 137 10.02 18.02 -5.08
CA ALA A 137 9.33 16.84 -4.58
C ALA A 137 7.86 16.76 -5.06
N ARG A 138 7.19 17.93 -5.15
CA ARG A 138 5.82 18.05 -5.65
C ARG A 138 5.74 17.74 -7.14
N ASP A 139 6.65 18.32 -7.92
CA ASP A 139 6.66 18.17 -9.36
C ASP A 139 6.94 16.72 -9.77
N GLU A 140 7.88 16.05 -9.12
CA GLU A 140 8.15 14.62 -9.38
C GLU A 140 6.89 13.77 -9.18
N LYS A 141 6.16 13.97 -8.09
CA LYS A 141 4.89 13.25 -7.87
C LYS A 141 3.83 13.62 -8.90
N ALA A 142 3.62 14.91 -9.14
CA ALA A 142 2.58 15.42 -10.03
C ALA A 142 2.77 15.00 -11.49
N TYR A 143 4.01 14.86 -11.94
CA TYR A 143 4.35 14.37 -13.29
C TYR A 143 4.59 12.85 -13.34
N GLY A 144 4.55 12.16 -12.20
CA GLY A 144 4.69 10.72 -12.07
C GLY A 144 3.37 10.04 -11.74
N SER A 145 3.41 9.07 -10.84
CA SER A 145 2.27 8.21 -10.46
C SER A 145 1.08 8.94 -9.79
N TRP A 146 1.23 10.22 -9.46
CA TRP A 146 0.19 11.07 -8.85
C TRP A 146 -0.47 12.02 -9.86
N ALA A 147 -0.25 11.85 -11.17
CA ALA A 147 -0.79 12.74 -12.20
C ALA A 147 -2.32 12.88 -12.17
N ASP A 148 -3.03 11.85 -11.73
CA ASP A 148 -4.49 11.83 -11.61
C ASP A 148 -5.03 12.21 -10.23
N VAL A 149 -4.13 12.43 -9.28
CA VAL A 149 -4.51 12.72 -7.88
C VAL A 149 -4.85 14.21 -7.76
N PRO A 150 -5.97 14.57 -7.11
CA PRO A 150 -6.31 15.97 -6.84
C PRO A 150 -5.18 16.71 -6.12
N ALA A 151 -4.93 17.97 -6.51
CA ALA A 151 -3.85 18.78 -5.95
C ALA A 151 -3.94 18.91 -4.41
N GLU A 152 -5.15 18.96 -3.85
CA GLU A 152 -5.37 18.99 -2.39
C GLU A 152 -4.80 17.74 -1.70
N GLU A 153 -4.94 16.56 -2.30
CA GLU A 153 -4.38 15.31 -1.78
C GLU A 153 -2.85 15.30 -1.88
N LEU A 154 -2.31 15.80 -3.00
CA LEU A 154 -0.88 15.94 -3.18
C LEU A 154 -0.27 16.93 -2.17
N ASP A 155 -0.89 18.07 -1.95
CA ASP A 155 -0.42 19.06 -0.97
C ASP A 155 -0.46 18.48 0.46
N ARG A 156 -1.49 17.69 0.80
CA ARG A 156 -1.56 16.96 2.08
C ARG A 156 -0.44 15.92 2.22
N GLU A 157 -0.15 15.18 1.16
CA GLU A 157 0.98 14.22 1.14
C GLU A 157 2.30 14.90 1.49
N LEU A 158 2.55 16.08 0.89
CA LEU A 158 3.75 16.86 1.17
C LEU A 158 3.78 17.38 2.61
N ASP A 159 2.63 17.83 3.16
CA ASP A 159 2.54 18.34 4.53
C ASP A 159 2.75 17.25 5.57
N GLU A 160 2.25 16.04 5.31
CA GLU A 160 2.25 14.94 6.27
C GLU A 160 3.52 14.09 6.22
N HIS A 161 4.20 14.04 5.08
CA HIS A 161 5.20 13.00 4.83
C HIS A 161 6.56 13.52 4.34
N LEU A 162 6.68 14.79 3.95
CA LEU A 162 7.94 15.38 3.55
C LEU A 162 8.59 16.09 4.75
N ASP A 163 9.83 15.71 5.07
CA ASP A 163 10.59 16.27 6.18
C ASP A 163 11.85 17.02 5.69
N ASP A 164 12.23 18.06 6.44
CA ASP A 164 13.54 18.71 6.30
C ASP A 164 14.66 17.73 6.66
N GLN A 165 15.68 17.67 5.82
CA GLN A 165 16.87 16.85 6.03
C GLN A 165 18.02 17.67 6.63
N VAL A 166 18.95 16.99 7.32
CA VAL A 166 20.11 17.64 7.96
C VAL A 166 20.98 18.42 6.98
N ASN A 167 20.99 18.03 5.69
CA ASN A 167 21.74 18.68 4.62
C ASN A 167 21.05 19.92 4.04
N GLY A 168 19.91 20.34 4.60
CA GLY A 168 19.11 21.47 4.11
C GLY A 168 18.23 21.16 2.89
N ARG A 169 18.14 19.90 2.51
CA ARG A 169 17.22 19.38 1.49
C ARG A 169 15.96 18.86 2.14
N VAL A 170 15.03 18.35 1.37
CA VAL A 170 13.81 17.71 1.87
C VAL A 170 13.72 16.27 1.39
N GLY A 171 13.11 15.39 2.18
CA GLY A 171 12.96 13.98 1.81
C GLY A 171 11.72 13.35 2.43
N TRP A 172 11.26 12.28 1.81
CA TRP A 172 10.13 11.53 2.36
C TRP A 172 10.50 10.89 3.69
N ARG A 173 9.52 10.78 4.59
CA ARG A 173 9.69 10.12 5.91
C ARG A 173 9.73 8.60 5.74
N ILE A 174 10.82 8.10 5.15
CA ILE A 174 11.08 6.69 4.88
C ILE A 174 12.54 6.32 5.20
N SER A 175 12.75 5.08 5.58
CA SER A 175 14.09 4.50 5.70
C SER A 175 14.59 4.04 4.34
N ILE A 176 15.56 4.72 3.73
CA ILE A 176 16.15 4.28 2.45
C ILE A 176 16.67 2.84 2.50
N PRO A 177 17.39 2.39 3.56
CA PRO A 177 17.77 0.98 3.67
C PRO A 177 16.58 0.00 3.67
N ALA A 178 15.44 0.38 4.28
CA ALA A 178 14.24 -0.43 4.23
C ALA A 178 13.66 -0.49 2.80
N MET A 179 13.65 0.64 2.08
CA MET A 179 13.18 0.68 0.69
C MET A 179 14.02 -0.25 -0.21
N MET A 180 15.35 -0.26 -0.05
CA MET A 180 16.23 -1.18 -0.78
C MET A 180 15.88 -2.64 -0.52
N SER A 181 15.58 -3.00 0.73
CA SER A 181 15.12 -4.35 1.08
C SER A 181 13.78 -4.67 0.42
N TYR A 182 12.83 -3.75 0.44
CA TYR A 182 11.49 -3.97 -0.11
C TYR A 182 11.46 -4.06 -1.63
N TRP A 183 12.30 -3.31 -2.37
CA TRP A 183 12.43 -3.51 -3.81
C TRP A 183 12.86 -4.96 -4.14
N SER A 184 13.79 -5.52 -3.35
CA SER A 184 14.17 -6.93 -3.48
C SER A 184 13.05 -7.91 -3.14
N GLU A 185 12.23 -7.60 -2.11
CA GLU A 185 11.08 -8.44 -1.72
C GLU A 185 10.00 -8.49 -2.82
N LEU A 186 9.80 -7.40 -3.60
CA LEU A 186 8.82 -7.35 -4.70
C LEU A 186 9.19 -8.26 -5.88
N ALA A 187 10.47 -8.61 -6.04
CA ALA A 187 10.94 -9.54 -7.06
C ALA A 187 10.87 -11.03 -6.65
N ARG A 188 10.37 -11.33 -5.44
CA ARG A 188 10.23 -12.72 -4.97
C ARG A 188 9.04 -13.40 -5.62
N PRO A 189 9.03 -14.75 -5.69
CA PRO A 189 7.88 -15.51 -6.16
C PRO A 189 6.60 -15.15 -5.42
N ILE A 190 5.50 -15.10 -6.15
CA ILE A 190 4.18 -14.71 -5.62
C ILE A 190 3.71 -15.76 -4.60
N THR A 191 3.32 -15.30 -3.42
CA THR A 191 2.63 -16.14 -2.43
C THR A 191 1.13 -15.89 -2.54
N LEU A 192 0.37 -16.93 -2.89
CA LEU A 192 -1.08 -16.83 -3.06
C LEU A 192 -1.81 -17.23 -1.78
N PRO A 193 -2.91 -16.55 -1.42
CA PRO A 193 -3.77 -16.94 -0.30
C PRO A 193 -4.56 -18.21 -0.63
N PRO A 194 -5.23 -18.85 0.35
CA PRO A 194 -6.23 -19.89 0.08
C PRO A 194 -7.32 -19.38 -0.88
N ASN A 195 -7.85 -20.27 -1.74
CA ASN A 195 -8.90 -19.93 -2.72
C ASN A 195 -10.27 -19.64 -2.07
N THR A 196 -10.41 -19.89 -0.79
CA THR A 196 -11.63 -19.61 0.01
C THR A 196 -11.77 -18.14 0.42
N ILE A 197 -10.72 -17.32 0.24
CA ILE A 197 -10.77 -15.87 0.56
C ILE A 197 -11.27 -15.10 -0.66
N PRO A 198 -12.46 -14.48 -0.60
CA PRO A 198 -12.97 -13.61 -1.66
C PRO A 198 -11.94 -12.52 -1.98
N THR A 199 -11.61 -12.35 -3.25
CA THR A 199 -10.57 -11.41 -3.67
C THR A 199 -11.08 -10.50 -4.76
N THR A 200 -10.97 -9.19 -4.55
CA THR A 200 -11.17 -8.19 -5.60
C THR A 200 -9.82 -7.58 -5.96
N LEU A 201 -9.43 -7.65 -7.22
CA LEU A 201 -8.25 -7.00 -7.77
C LEU A 201 -8.69 -5.83 -8.65
N VAL A 202 -8.25 -4.64 -8.29
CA VAL A 202 -8.41 -3.41 -9.08
C VAL A 202 -7.08 -3.14 -9.77
N ARG A 203 -7.11 -3.06 -11.12
CA ARG A 203 -5.97 -2.71 -11.94
C ARG A 203 -6.08 -1.26 -12.41
N ALA A 204 -5.01 -0.48 -12.24
CA ALA A 204 -4.88 0.86 -12.79
C ALA A 204 -4.50 0.75 -14.29
N SER A 205 -5.42 1.10 -15.19
CA SER A 205 -5.24 0.82 -16.62
C SER A 205 -4.27 1.74 -17.33
N ARG A 206 -3.86 2.85 -16.69
CA ARG A 206 -2.90 3.81 -17.24
C ARG A 206 -1.47 3.63 -16.73
N THR A 207 -1.26 2.79 -15.72
CA THR A 207 0.07 2.50 -15.19
C THR A 207 0.94 1.80 -16.24
N SER A 208 2.12 2.36 -16.53
CA SER A 208 3.05 1.81 -17.51
C SER A 208 4.51 1.93 -17.02
N PRO A 209 5.27 0.83 -16.94
CA PRO A 209 4.82 -0.56 -17.13
C PRO A 209 3.81 -1.00 -16.05
N PRO A 210 2.94 -1.97 -16.34
CA PRO A 210 1.92 -2.43 -15.40
C PRO A 210 2.55 -3.17 -14.21
N TYR A 211 2.06 -2.91 -12.99
CA TYR A 211 2.45 -3.66 -11.80
C TYR A 211 1.71 -5.01 -11.69
N VAL A 212 0.48 -5.07 -12.20
CA VAL A 212 -0.29 -6.32 -12.20
C VAL A 212 0.19 -7.21 -13.33
N THR A 213 0.95 -8.27 -12.96
CA THR A 213 1.54 -9.21 -13.90
C THR A 213 0.56 -10.27 -14.36
N GLU A 214 0.78 -10.85 -15.57
CA GLU A 214 0.03 -12.02 -16.05
C GLU A 214 0.19 -13.23 -15.11
N GLU A 215 1.35 -13.39 -14.47
CA GLU A 215 1.61 -14.44 -13.49
C GLU A 215 0.68 -14.30 -12.27
N LEU A 216 0.52 -13.08 -11.73
CA LEU A 216 -0.39 -12.81 -10.63
C LEU A 216 -1.84 -13.11 -11.03
N LEU A 217 -2.28 -12.65 -12.21
CA LEU A 217 -3.62 -12.90 -12.72
C LEU A 217 -3.88 -14.40 -12.91
N ALA A 218 -2.96 -15.12 -13.54
CA ALA A 218 -3.04 -16.56 -13.71
C ALA A 218 -3.06 -17.31 -12.38
N GLY A 219 -2.29 -16.86 -11.40
CA GLY A 219 -2.26 -17.45 -10.06
C GLY A 219 -3.54 -17.21 -9.25
N LEU A 220 -4.20 -16.08 -9.44
CA LEU A 220 -5.44 -15.74 -8.74
C LEU A 220 -6.69 -16.30 -9.43
N ALA A 221 -6.67 -16.58 -10.75
CA ALA A 221 -7.85 -16.97 -11.52
C ALA A 221 -8.44 -18.36 -11.20
N PRO A 222 -7.65 -19.42 -10.94
CA PRO A 222 -8.23 -20.75 -10.79
C PRO A 222 -9.08 -20.90 -9.52
N GLU A 223 -10.34 -21.35 -9.70
CA GLU A 223 -11.23 -21.80 -8.62
C GLU A 223 -11.46 -20.78 -7.48
N ARG A 224 -11.21 -19.47 -7.73
CA ARG A 224 -11.35 -18.42 -6.73
C ARG A 224 -12.60 -17.61 -6.96
N ASP A 225 -13.14 -17.04 -5.89
CA ASP A 225 -14.09 -15.92 -5.96
C ASP A 225 -13.29 -14.62 -6.24
N LEU A 226 -12.80 -14.51 -7.49
CA LEU A 226 -12.03 -13.38 -7.97
C LEU A 226 -12.93 -12.43 -8.76
N THR A 227 -12.96 -11.17 -8.32
CA THR A 227 -13.49 -10.04 -9.09
C THR A 227 -12.34 -9.21 -9.62
N LEU A 228 -12.19 -9.11 -10.95
CA LEU A 228 -11.23 -8.21 -11.60
C LEU A 228 -11.94 -6.95 -12.10
N ILE A 229 -11.38 -5.78 -11.77
CA ILE A 229 -11.93 -4.47 -12.14
C ILE A 229 -10.81 -3.61 -12.71
N ASP A 230 -11.03 -2.98 -13.85
CA ASP A 230 -10.12 -1.97 -14.41
C ASP A 230 -10.63 -0.56 -14.05
N PHE A 231 -9.76 0.24 -13.43
CA PHE A 231 -9.99 1.65 -13.19
C PHE A 231 -9.18 2.50 -14.19
N ASP A 232 -9.83 3.48 -14.82
CA ASP A 232 -9.17 4.41 -15.72
C ASP A 232 -8.41 5.49 -14.95
N CYS A 233 -7.32 5.09 -14.31
CA CYS A 233 -6.42 5.96 -13.56
C CYS A 233 -4.99 5.44 -13.63
N ASP A 234 -4.06 6.25 -13.12
CA ASP A 234 -2.70 5.83 -12.83
C ASP A 234 -2.62 5.12 -11.46
N HIS A 235 -1.43 4.73 -11.05
CA HIS A 235 -1.12 3.85 -9.92
C HIS A 235 -1.78 4.21 -8.58
N MET A 236 -2.04 5.49 -8.30
CA MET A 236 -2.58 5.95 -7.01
C MET A 236 -4.10 5.82 -6.91
N VAL A 237 -4.60 4.59 -7.09
CA VAL A 237 -6.02 4.22 -7.23
C VAL A 237 -6.93 4.84 -6.16
N ALA A 238 -6.58 4.72 -4.88
CA ALA A 238 -7.42 5.17 -3.78
C ALA A 238 -7.52 6.70 -3.68
N GLN A 239 -6.50 7.42 -4.12
CA GLN A 239 -6.45 8.89 -4.13
C GLN A 239 -7.07 9.47 -5.39
N ALA A 240 -6.91 8.81 -6.54
CA ALA A 240 -7.48 9.24 -7.81
C ALA A 240 -8.98 8.99 -7.89
N LEU A 241 -9.44 7.81 -7.44
CA LEU A 241 -10.83 7.35 -7.54
C LEU A 241 -11.38 6.87 -6.18
N PRO A 242 -11.49 7.77 -5.17
CA PRO A 242 -11.86 7.38 -3.81
C PRO A 242 -13.31 6.88 -3.69
N VAL A 243 -14.23 7.37 -4.50
CA VAL A 243 -15.65 6.94 -4.49
C VAL A 243 -15.78 5.50 -4.97
N GLU A 244 -15.16 5.19 -6.11
CA GLU A 244 -15.13 3.88 -6.73
C GLU A 244 -14.39 2.87 -5.85
N THR A 245 -13.27 3.29 -5.27
CA THR A 245 -12.50 2.47 -4.32
C THR A 245 -13.33 2.14 -3.08
N ALA A 246 -14.04 3.11 -2.52
CA ALA A 246 -14.93 2.86 -1.38
C ALA A 246 -16.07 1.91 -1.73
N ALA A 247 -16.64 2.00 -2.94
CA ALA A 247 -17.68 1.07 -3.39
C ALA A 247 -17.16 -0.38 -3.46
N VAL A 248 -15.94 -0.58 -3.94
CA VAL A 248 -15.27 -1.90 -3.95
C VAL A 248 -15.09 -2.43 -2.53
N ILE A 249 -14.59 -1.59 -1.61
CA ILE A 249 -14.37 -2.00 -0.21
C ILE A 249 -15.69 -2.32 0.50
N ARG A 250 -16.75 -1.52 0.30
CA ARG A 250 -18.08 -1.81 0.85
C ARG A 250 -18.62 -3.15 0.36
N LYS A 251 -18.45 -3.47 -0.92
CA LYS A 251 -18.87 -4.76 -1.46
C LYS A 251 -18.14 -5.94 -0.79
N ALA A 252 -16.88 -5.75 -0.41
CA ALA A 252 -16.11 -6.77 0.30
C ALA A 252 -16.51 -6.92 1.78
N LEU A 253 -17.13 -5.89 2.35
CA LEU A 253 -17.64 -5.93 3.74
C LEU A 253 -19.01 -6.61 3.86
N GLY A 254 -19.77 -6.75 2.76
CA GLY A 254 -21.10 -7.40 2.69
C GLY A 254 -22.24 -6.42 2.73
#